data_6a21052cd3c5c5d592f68f36387cbb1f
#
_entry.id   6a21052cd3c5c5d592f68f36387cbb1f
#
_cell.length_a   1.000
_cell.length_b   1.000
_cell.length_c   1.000
_cell.angle_alpha   90.00
_cell.angle_beta   90.00
_cell.angle_gamma   90.00
#
_symmetry.space_group_name_H-M   'P 1'
#
loop_
_entity.id
_entity.type
_entity.pdbx_description
1 polymer ?
#
loop_
_entity_poly.entity_id
_entity_poly.type
_entity_poly.pdbx_seq_one_letter_code
_entity_poly.pdbx_strand_id
1 'polypeptide(L)'
;MSVVMRCRDEERTIEEAVRSVEAQTIFDSVQEIIVVDDGSRDGSRVVLERLDHEIDKLKIIQTPGLGAPVALNRAVREASGEFVAILDGDDFWTPQKLERQLPAFRRGANIGLVYGDFVDFSRDDAADGRVITVRRFNPESAHQLRDYFVHNGPIMPSTLVVRRSVFDDVGLFDESLLIGQDTEFCLRVATSWRLCYVPGAFTFKRRHPGQITARLDAVLPNAARVTQQFASRHSELRSLAGRRMGRIHAKISVDCAMRGEWRKALHHQLRAIRLAPLYWRAWANLVLLLAPASVVRPCYEAIKRPWHALRQSWHSGPSS
;
A
#
# COMPACT_ATOMS: atom_id res chain seq x y z
N MET A 1 -3.02 10.02 -18.78
CA MET A 1 -2.98 8.93 -17.80
C MET A 1 -4.38 8.53 -17.39
N SER A 2 -4.57 7.30 -16.91
CA SER A 2 -5.85 6.84 -16.33
C SER A 2 -5.73 6.74 -14.82
N VAL A 3 -6.78 7.11 -14.10
CA VAL A 3 -6.91 6.79 -12.67
C VAL A 3 -7.89 5.65 -12.53
N VAL A 4 -7.51 4.58 -11.82
CA VAL A 4 -8.33 3.41 -11.61
C VAL A 4 -8.67 3.25 -10.13
N MET A 5 -9.93 2.98 -9.85
CA MET A 5 -10.47 2.90 -8.51
C MET A 5 -11.36 1.67 -8.37
N ARG A 6 -11.37 1.09 -7.19
CA ARG A 6 -12.38 0.12 -6.78
C ARG A 6 -13.20 0.72 -5.65
N CYS A 7 -14.47 0.41 -5.64
CA CYS A 7 -15.43 0.83 -4.62
C CYS A 7 -16.26 -0.37 -4.16
N ARG A 8 -16.49 -0.50 -2.85
CA ARG A 8 -17.47 -1.43 -2.29
C ARG A 8 -17.89 -0.99 -0.90
N ASP A 9 -19.18 -0.63 -0.77
CA ASP A 9 -19.76 -0.17 0.49
C ASP A 9 -19.01 1.05 1.07
N GLU A 10 -18.73 2.05 0.23
CA GLU A 10 -17.92 3.24 0.51
C GLU A 10 -18.71 4.56 0.32
N GLU A 11 -20.03 4.54 0.53
CA GLU A 11 -20.93 5.69 0.39
C GLU A 11 -20.41 6.99 1.02
N ARG A 12 -19.71 6.86 2.16
CA ARG A 12 -19.23 8.02 2.93
C ARG A 12 -17.87 8.56 2.45
N THR A 13 -17.17 7.84 1.59
CA THR A 13 -15.77 8.16 1.26
C THR A 13 -15.52 8.28 -0.23
N ILE A 14 -16.30 7.59 -1.04
CA ILE A 14 -16.07 7.51 -2.48
C ILE A 14 -16.13 8.89 -3.18
N GLU A 15 -16.99 9.79 -2.72
CA GLU A 15 -17.02 11.16 -3.25
C GLU A 15 -15.72 11.91 -2.97
N GLU A 16 -15.22 11.87 -1.74
CA GLU A 16 -13.95 12.50 -1.38
C GLU A 16 -12.78 11.91 -2.21
N ALA A 17 -12.77 10.59 -2.40
CA ALA A 17 -11.78 9.91 -3.22
C ALA A 17 -11.80 10.43 -4.67
N VAL A 18 -12.95 10.44 -5.33
CA VAL A 18 -13.11 10.93 -6.72
C VAL A 18 -12.78 12.42 -6.83
N ARG A 19 -13.30 13.26 -5.92
CA ARG A 19 -12.98 14.70 -5.89
C ARG A 19 -11.49 14.98 -5.68
N SER A 20 -10.79 14.13 -4.94
CA SER A 20 -9.34 14.29 -4.76
C SER A 20 -8.55 14.06 -6.06
N VAL A 21 -9.11 13.29 -7.00
CA VAL A 21 -8.55 13.14 -8.35
C VAL A 21 -8.86 14.36 -9.21
N GLU A 22 -10.08 14.86 -9.17
CA GLU A 22 -10.50 16.09 -9.88
C GLU A 22 -9.68 17.30 -9.42
N ALA A 23 -9.34 17.37 -8.12
CA ALA A 23 -8.53 18.44 -7.53
C ALA A 23 -7.02 18.36 -7.84
N GLN A 24 -6.55 17.41 -8.65
CA GLN A 24 -5.14 17.33 -9.00
C GLN A 24 -4.68 18.54 -9.80
N THR A 25 -3.52 19.12 -9.45
CA THR A 25 -2.92 20.27 -10.13
C THR A 25 -2.72 20.07 -11.64
N ILE A 26 -2.64 18.80 -12.06
CA ILE A 26 -2.48 18.40 -13.48
C ILE A 26 -3.67 17.56 -13.95
N PHE A 27 -4.90 17.86 -13.47
CA PHE A 27 -6.10 17.12 -13.83
C PHE A 27 -6.36 17.06 -15.35
N ASP A 28 -5.94 18.05 -16.10
CA ASP A 28 -6.01 18.05 -17.58
C ASP A 28 -5.25 16.89 -18.20
N SER A 29 -4.19 16.42 -17.55
CA SER A 29 -3.41 15.24 -17.98
C SER A 29 -4.08 13.91 -17.63
N VAL A 30 -5.13 13.91 -16.81
CA VAL A 30 -5.98 12.75 -16.53
C VAL A 30 -6.95 12.61 -17.70
N GLN A 31 -6.92 11.50 -18.41
CA GLN A 31 -7.80 11.21 -19.53
C GLN A 31 -9.14 10.66 -19.06
N GLU A 32 -9.11 9.85 -18.00
CA GLU A 32 -10.25 9.13 -17.47
C GLU A 32 -10.06 8.75 -16.01
N ILE A 33 -11.16 8.67 -15.28
CA ILE A 33 -11.27 8.09 -13.94
C ILE A 33 -12.19 6.88 -14.08
N ILE A 34 -11.68 5.68 -13.84
CA ILE A 34 -12.45 4.44 -13.98
C ILE A 34 -12.71 3.90 -12.58
N VAL A 35 -13.96 3.94 -12.15
CA VAL A 35 -14.38 3.38 -10.85
C VAL A 35 -15.15 2.08 -11.10
N VAL A 36 -14.67 0.99 -10.49
CA VAL A 36 -15.41 -0.27 -10.47
C VAL A 36 -16.13 -0.40 -9.14
N ASP A 37 -17.47 -0.30 -9.19
CA ASP A 37 -18.35 -0.63 -8.07
C ASP A 37 -18.53 -2.15 -8.00
N ASP A 38 -17.86 -2.77 -7.01
CA ASP A 38 -17.85 -4.23 -6.83
C ASP A 38 -19.04 -4.73 -6.00
N GLY A 39 -20.24 -4.36 -6.44
CA GLY A 39 -21.48 -4.85 -5.86
C GLY A 39 -21.79 -4.20 -4.50
N SER A 40 -21.67 -2.89 -4.40
CA SER A 40 -22.06 -2.14 -3.20
C SER A 40 -23.55 -2.33 -2.88
N ARG A 41 -23.86 -2.38 -1.58
CA ARG A 41 -25.21 -2.55 -1.04
C ARG A 41 -25.71 -1.32 -0.28
N ASP A 42 -24.84 -0.32 -0.11
CA ASP A 42 -25.11 0.99 0.47
C ASP A 42 -25.42 2.04 -0.60
N GLY A 43 -25.38 3.32 -0.27
CA GLY A 43 -25.59 4.43 -1.20
C GLY A 43 -24.41 4.73 -2.15
N SER A 44 -23.32 3.96 -2.14
CA SER A 44 -22.13 4.22 -2.99
C SER A 44 -22.50 4.40 -4.46
N ARG A 45 -23.40 3.57 -4.98
CA ARG A 45 -23.85 3.63 -6.37
C ARG A 45 -24.54 4.96 -6.69
N VAL A 46 -25.42 5.42 -5.82
CA VAL A 46 -26.14 6.69 -5.99
C VAL A 46 -25.18 7.88 -6.03
N VAL A 47 -24.16 7.83 -5.14
CA VAL A 47 -23.10 8.85 -5.12
C VAL A 47 -22.32 8.84 -6.44
N LEU A 48 -21.92 7.66 -6.92
CA LEU A 48 -21.17 7.50 -8.17
C LEU A 48 -21.99 7.97 -9.38
N GLU A 49 -23.28 7.60 -9.49
CA GLU A 49 -24.16 8.03 -10.58
C GLU A 49 -24.30 9.56 -10.61
N ARG A 50 -24.39 10.21 -9.46
CA ARG A 50 -24.39 11.68 -9.37
C ARG A 50 -23.07 12.28 -9.87
N LEU A 51 -21.94 11.72 -9.43
CA LEU A 51 -20.61 12.20 -9.83
C LEU A 51 -20.34 12.00 -11.34
N ASP A 52 -20.87 10.95 -11.95
CA ASP A 52 -20.78 10.68 -13.40
C ASP A 52 -21.46 11.79 -14.24
N HIS A 53 -22.53 12.38 -13.73
CA HIS A 53 -23.17 13.56 -14.36
C HIS A 53 -22.40 14.87 -14.18
N GLU A 54 -21.51 14.95 -13.18
CA GLU A 54 -20.76 16.16 -12.85
C GLU A 54 -19.33 16.16 -13.44
N ILE A 55 -18.74 14.98 -13.67
CA ILE A 55 -17.35 14.81 -14.06
C ILE A 55 -17.25 14.03 -15.37
N ASP A 56 -17.08 14.72 -16.49
CA ASP A 56 -17.05 14.15 -17.86
C ASP A 56 -16.02 13.01 -18.03
N LYS A 57 -14.96 13.00 -17.22
CA LYS A 57 -13.89 11.99 -17.29
C LYS A 57 -14.16 10.76 -16.44
N LEU A 58 -15.25 10.71 -15.68
CA LEU A 58 -15.62 9.58 -14.84
C LEU A 58 -16.30 8.49 -15.68
N LYS A 59 -15.91 7.25 -15.44
CA LYS A 59 -16.54 6.04 -16.01
C LYS A 59 -16.82 5.06 -14.88
N ILE A 60 -18.05 4.60 -14.79
CA ILE A 60 -18.47 3.64 -13.76
C ILE A 60 -18.66 2.26 -14.40
N ILE A 61 -18.07 1.24 -13.78
CA ILE A 61 -18.25 -0.16 -14.14
C ILE A 61 -18.84 -0.88 -12.93
N GLN A 62 -19.88 -1.65 -13.14
CA GLN A 62 -20.50 -2.44 -12.08
C GLN A 62 -20.11 -3.92 -12.20
N THR A 63 -19.84 -4.55 -11.04
CA THR A 63 -19.59 -5.99 -10.94
C THR A 63 -20.43 -6.58 -9.79
N PRO A 64 -20.71 -7.90 -9.81
CA PRO A 64 -21.58 -8.52 -8.81
C PRO A 64 -20.89 -8.84 -7.47
N GLY A 65 -19.79 -8.21 -7.12
CA GLY A 65 -19.04 -8.52 -5.90
C GLY A 65 -18.01 -9.63 -6.09
N LEU A 66 -17.08 -9.41 -7.02
CA LEU A 66 -16.04 -10.38 -7.42
C LEU A 66 -14.78 -10.33 -6.54
N GLY A 67 -14.65 -9.29 -5.71
CA GLY A 67 -13.51 -9.06 -4.83
C GLY A 67 -12.51 -8.03 -5.36
N ALA A 68 -11.79 -7.42 -4.43
CA ALA A 68 -10.93 -6.26 -4.69
C ALA A 68 -9.92 -6.44 -5.85
N PRO A 69 -9.16 -7.55 -5.96
CA PRO A 69 -8.21 -7.69 -7.06
C PRO A 69 -8.89 -7.84 -8.43
N VAL A 70 -10.07 -8.50 -8.50
CA VAL A 70 -10.83 -8.65 -9.75
C VAL A 70 -11.38 -7.30 -10.20
N ALA A 71 -11.96 -6.52 -9.27
CA ALA A 71 -12.47 -5.17 -9.56
C ALA A 71 -11.34 -4.26 -10.05
N LEU A 72 -10.18 -4.27 -9.38
CA LEU A 72 -9.03 -3.47 -9.79
C LEU A 72 -8.50 -3.90 -11.17
N ASN A 73 -8.40 -5.21 -11.43
CA ASN A 73 -8.01 -5.73 -12.73
C ASN A 73 -8.99 -5.32 -13.84
N ARG A 74 -10.27 -5.29 -13.54
CA ARG A 74 -11.28 -4.79 -14.49
C ARG A 74 -11.03 -3.33 -14.85
N ALA A 75 -10.77 -2.47 -13.85
CA ALA A 75 -10.45 -1.07 -14.09
C ALA A 75 -9.16 -0.89 -14.90
N VAL A 76 -8.12 -1.67 -14.60
CA VAL A 76 -6.83 -1.63 -15.34
C VAL A 76 -7.00 -2.05 -16.80
N ARG A 77 -7.83 -3.05 -17.10
CA ARG A 77 -8.10 -3.48 -18.48
C ARG A 77 -8.78 -2.40 -19.33
N GLU A 78 -9.61 -1.58 -18.72
CA GLU A 78 -10.30 -0.47 -19.40
C GLU A 78 -9.42 0.79 -19.53
N ALA A 79 -8.32 0.85 -18.79
CA ALA A 79 -7.43 2.01 -18.80
C ALA A 79 -6.67 2.14 -20.13
N SER A 80 -6.78 3.33 -20.77
CA SER A 80 -6.16 3.65 -22.04
C SER A 80 -4.88 4.49 -21.92
N GLY A 81 -4.65 5.13 -20.77
CA GLY A 81 -3.54 6.02 -20.54
C GLY A 81 -2.19 5.31 -20.46
N GLU A 82 -1.10 5.99 -20.83
CA GLU A 82 0.29 5.49 -20.71
C GLU A 82 0.65 5.12 -19.27
N PHE A 83 0.10 5.85 -18.30
CA PHE A 83 0.28 5.59 -16.87
C PHE A 83 -1.06 5.32 -16.22
N VAL A 84 -1.08 4.38 -15.29
CA VAL A 84 -2.24 4.00 -14.48
C VAL A 84 -1.94 4.35 -13.03
N ALA A 85 -2.68 5.28 -12.45
CA ALA A 85 -2.63 5.61 -11.03
C ALA A 85 -3.75 4.89 -10.30
N ILE A 86 -3.45 4.30 -9.16
CA ILE A 86 -4.40 3.48 -8.40
C ILE A 86 -4.84 4.24 -7.16
N LEU A 87 -6.16 4.26 -6.89
CA LEU A 87 -6.74 4.85 -5.69
C LEU A 87 -7.85 3.94 -5.16
N ASP A 88 -7.78 3.54 -3.90
CA ASP A 88 -8.87 2.85 -3.21
C ASP A 88 -9.97 3.87 -2.86
N GLY A 89 -11.24 3.49 -2.93
CA GLY A 89 -12.38 4.41 -2.76
C GLY A 89 -12.60 4.92 -1.34
N ASP A 90 -11.83 4.39 -0.37
CA ASP A 90 -11.80 4.87 1.02
C ASP A 90 -10.61 5.78 1.35
N ASP A 91 -9.69 5.99 0.37
CA ASP A 91 -8.51 6.84 0.47
C ASP A 91 -8.68 8.15 -0.33
N PHE A 92 -7.77 9.10 -0.15
CA PHE A 92 -7.74 10.31 -0.99
C PHE A 92 -6.32 10.85 -1.18
N TRP A 93 -6.14 11.73 -2.16
CA TRP A 93 -4.86 12.32 -2.50
C TRP A 93 -4.77 13.81 -2.20
N THR A 94 -3.54 14.31 -1.99
CA THR A 94 -3.28 15.74 -2.05
C THR A 94 -3.27 16.22 -3.51
N PRO A 95 -3.57 17.50 -3.79
CA PRO A 95 -3.62 18.02 -5.16
C PRO A 95 -2.33 17.84 -5.97
N GLN A 96 -1.17 17.75 -5.32
CA GLN A 96 0.14 17.69 -5.98
C GLN A 96 0.64 16.27 -6.26
N LYS A 97 -0.10 15.21 -5.88
CA LYS A 97 0.42 13.83 -5.97
C LYS A 97 0.89 13.45 -7.37
N LEU A 98 0.05 13.62 -8.37
CA LEU A 98 0.35 13.21 -9.74
C LEU A 98 1.47 14.07 -10.35
N GLU A 99 1.45 15.38 -10.12
CA GLU A 99 2.50 16.31 -10.53
C GLU A 99 3.87 15.92 -9.96
N ARG A 100 3.92 15.45 -8.71
CA ARG A 100 5.16 15.03 -8.05
C ARG A 100 5.66 13.67 -8.49
N GLN A 101 4.76 12.75 -8.82
CA GLN A 101 5.14 11.37 -9.14
C GLN A 101 5.46 11.13 -10.62
N LEU A 102 4.74 11.75 -11.55
CA LEU A 102 4.93 11.52 -12.98
C LEU A 102 6.35 11.84 -13.50
N PRO A 103 7.03 12.92 -13.06
CA PRO A 103 8.39 13.20 -13.53
C PRO A 103 9.40 12.10 -13.21
N ALA A 104 9.11 11.23 -12.22
CA ALA A 104 10.02 10.14 -11.87
C ALA A 104 10.21 9.14 -13.02
N PHE A 105 9.22 8.95 -13.90
CA PHE A 105 9.33 8.07 -15.07
C PHE A 105 10.32 8.56 -16.12
N ARG A 106 10.66 9.85 -16.12
CA ARG A 106 11.67 10.43 -17.01
C ARG A 106 13.10 10.09 -16.60
N ARG A 107 13.32 9.60 -15.37
CA ARG A 107 14.65 9.21 -14.87
C ARG A 107 15.19 7.95 -15.55
N GLY A 108 14.32 7.13 -16.18
CA GLY A 108 14.72 5.95 -16.94
C GLY A 108 13.52 5.24 -17.56
N ALA A 109 13.69 4.75 -18.78
CA ALA A 109 12.64 4.02 -19.49
C ALA A 109 12.25 2.70 -18.78
N ASN A 110 13.13 2.16 -17.96
CA ASN A 110 12.91 0.94 -17.19
C ASN A 110 12.19 1.17 -15.84
N ILE A 111 11.84 2.41 -15.48
CA ILE A 111 11.01 2.68 -14.31
C ILE A 111 9.58 2.31 -14.65
N GLY A 112 9.11 1.21 -14.06
CA GLY A 112 7.77 0.69 -14.31
C GLY A 112 6.74 1.13 -13.27
N LEU A 113 7.18 1.42 -12.04
CA LEU A 113 6.30 1.74 -10.92
C LEU A 113 6.91 2.84 -10.05
N VAL A 114 6.08 3.82 -9.70
CA VAL A 114 6.41 4.91 -8.78
C VAL A 114 5.51 4.83 -7.56
N TYR A 115 6.07 5.07 -6.38
CA TYR A 115 5.37 5.04 -5.10
C TYR A 115 5.92 6.12 -4.16
N GLY A 116 5.22 6.40 -3.08
CA GLY A 116 5.62 7.40 -2.09
C GLY A 116 5.14 7.07 -0.67
N ASP A 117 5.41 7.97 0.25
CA ASP A 117 4.89 7.91 1.60
C ASP A 117 3.39 8.18 1.63
N PHE A 118 2.75 7.87 2.76
CA PHE A 118 1.34 8.13 2.96
C PHE A 118 1.05 8.55 4.40
N VAL A 119 -0.08 9.21 4.59
CA VAL A 119 -0.63 9.51 5.91
C VAL A 119 -1.64 8.41 6.26
N ASP A 120 -1.42 7.74 7.38
CA ASP A 120 -2.36 6.73 7.93
C ASP A 120 -3.17 7.40 9.03
N PHE A 121 -4.48 7.60 8.82
CA PHE A 121 -5.35 8.36 9.72
C PHE A 121 -6.60 7.57 10.11
N SER A 122 -7.25 7.98 11.22
CA SER A 122 -8.52 7.39 11.62
C SER A 122 -9.68 7.92 10.75
N ARG A 123 -10.78 7.18 10.72
CA ARG A 123 -11.93 7.49 9.86
C ARG A 123 -12.48 8.90 10.03
N ASP A 124 -12.41 9.44 11.25
CA ASP A 124 -13.17 10.62 11.63
C ASP A 124 -12.32 11.89 11.73
N ASP A 125 -10.98 11.77 11.72
CA ASP A 125 -10.09 12.93 11.83
C ASP A 125 -8.76 12.74 11.08
N ALA A 126 -8.61 13.43 9.95
CA ALA A 126 -7.34 13.48 9.21
C ALA A 126 -6.23 14.18 10.02
N ALA A 127 -6.58 14.96 11.05
CA ALA A 127 -5.62 15.61 11.94
C ALA A 127 -4.86 14.60 12.83
N ASP A 128 -5.45 13.42 13.10
CA ASP A 128 -4.80 12.28 13.76
C ASP A 128 -3.81 11.54 12.86
N GLY A 129 -3.64 11.99 11.63
CA GLY A 129 -2.87 11.33 10.61
C GLY A 129 -1.40 11.16 11.00
N ARG A 130 -0.90 9.93 10.85
CA ARG A 130 0.51 9.59 11.03
C ARG A 130 1.16 9.40 9.67
N VAL A 131 2.23 10.13 9.37
CA VAL A 131 3.06 9.90 8.19
C VAL A 131 3.75 8.54 8.32
N ILE A 132 3.50 7.66 7.36
CA ILE A 132 4.17 6.39 7.20
C ILE A 132 5.22 6.55 6.11
N THR A 133 6.48 6.62 6.53
CA THR A 133 7.61 6.63 5.61
C THR A 133 7.87 5.21 5.12
N VAL A 134 7.69 5.00 3.82
CA VAL A 134 7.96 3.72 3.20
C VAL A 134 9.45 3.56 2.89
N ARG A 135 9.88 2.29 2.72
CA ARG A 135 11.26 2.03 2.37
C ARG A 135 11.57 2.54 0.96
N ARG A 136 12.65 3.32 0.87
CA ARG A 136 13.23 3.76 -0.40
C ARG A 136 14.02 2.61 -1.00
N PHE A 137 13.63 2.17 -2.20
CA PHE A 137 14.41 1.24 -3.00
C PHE A 137 15.14 2.04 -4.07
N ASN A 138 16.47 1.83 -4.17
CA ASN A 138 17.25 2.51 -5.21
C ASN A 138 16.89 1.90 -6.58
N PRO A 139 16.33 2.67 -7.53
CA PRO A 139 15.95 2.15 -8.85
C PRO A 139 17.17 1.74 -9.69
N GLU A 140 18.37 2.23 -9.37
CA GLU A 140 19.61 1.87 -10.07
C GLU A 140 20.25 0.58 -9.54
N SER A 141 19.78 0.09 -8.36
CA SER A 141 20.34 -1.10 -7.74
C SER A 141 20.00 -2.37 -8.52
N ALA A 142 21.00 -3.12 -8.93
CA ALA A 142 20.82 -4.48 -9.48
C ALA A 142 20.15 -5.44 -8.48
N HIS A 143 20.11 -5.10 -7.20
CA HIS A 143 19.60 -5.94 -6.12
C HIS A 143 18.19 -5.53 -5.65
N GLN A 144 17.47 -4.68 -6.39
CA GLN A 144 16.18 -4.14 -5.96
C GLN A 144 15.15 -5.25 -5.67
N LEU A 145 15.07 -6.30 -6.50
CA LEU A 145 14.20 -7.45 -6.27
C LEU A 145 14.52 -8.12 -4.91
N ARG A 146 15.80 -8.40 -4.63
CA ARG A 146 16.24 -9.01 -3.36
C ARG A 146 15.90 -8.12 -2.16
N ASP A 147 16.14 -6.82 -2.30
CA ASP A 147 15.84 -5.85 -1.25
C ASP A 147 14.35 -5.74 -0.99
N TYR A 148 13.54 -5.66 -2.04
CA TYR A 148 12.09 -5.63 -1.90
C TYR A 148 11.55 -6.94 -1.33
N PHE A 149 12.04 -8.09 -1.81
CA PHE A 149 11.66 -9.39 -1.30
C PHE A 149 11.87 -9.51 0.22
N VAL A 150 13.04 -9.10 0.73
CA VAL A 150 13.35 -9.21 2.16
C VAL A 150 12.61 -8.17 2.99
N HIS A 151 12.53 -6.94 2.50
CA HIS A 151 12.10 -5.83 3.33
C HIS A 151 10.61 -5.53 3.26
N ASN A 152 9.96 -5.90 2.14
CA ASN A 152 8.51 -5.85 1.99
C ASN A 152 7.88 -4.66 2.72
N GLY A 153 8.17 -3.46 2.24
CA GLY A 153 7.60 -2.23 2.82
C GLY A 153 6.10 -2.14 2.51
N PRO A 154 5.33 -1.39 3.27
CA PRO A 154 3.92 -1.17 2.95
C PRO A 154 3.83 -0.22 1.74
N ILE A 155 4.05 -0.76 0.52
CA ILE A 155 3.70 -0.04 -0.71
C ILE A 155 2.20 -0.23 -0.89
N MET A 156 1.43 0.82 -0.62
CA MET A 156 -0.04 0.79 -0.68
C MET A 156 -0.52 1.04 -2.10
N PRO A 157 -1.60 0.37 -2.57
CA PRO A 157 -2.17 0.60 -3.91
C PRO A 157 -2.40 2.08 -4.19
N SER A 158 -3.02 2.81 -3.28
CA SER A 158 -3.33 4.23 -3.44
C SER A 158 -2.11 5.16 -3.57
N THR A 159 -0.88 4.64 -3.31
CA THR A 159 0.36 5.40 -3.54
C THR A 159 0.94 5.18 -4.93
N LEU A 160 0.45 4.19 -5.69
CA LEU A 160 1.06 3.72 -6.92
C LEU A 160 0.67 4.57 -8.14
N VAL A 161 1.68 4.81 -8.97
CA VAL A 161 1.51 5.08 -10.40
C VAL A 161 2.33 4.04 -11.15
N VAL A 162 1.73 3.37 -12.11
CA VAL A 162 2.32 2.25 -12.86
C VAL A 162 2.33 2.59 -14.35
N ARG A 163 3.43 2.33 -15.06
CA ARG A 163 3.45 2.39 -16.51
C ARG A 163 2.56 1.27 -17.06
N ARG A 164 1.63 1.58 -17.98
CA ARG A 164 0.64 0.60 -18.47
C ARG A 164 1.29 -0.64 -19.08
N SER A 165 2.39 -0.50 -19.82
CA SER A 165 3.14 -1.63 -20.38
C SER A 165 3.67 -2.62 -19.33
N VAL A 166 3.78 -2.25 -18.07
CA VAL A 166 4.11 -3.18 -16.98
C VAL A 166 3.07 -4.28 -16.87
N PHE A 167 1.78 -3.94 -17.01
CA PHE A 167 0.70 -4.94 -16.93
C PHE A 167 0.74 -5.90 -18.12
N ASP A 168 1.23 -5.46 -19.28
CA ASP A 168 1.41 -6.32 -20.46
C ASP A 168 2.56 -7.31 -20.21
N ASP A 169 3.65 -6.87 -19.56
CA ASP A 169 4.84 -7.69 -19.35
C ASP A 169 4.73 -8.65 -18.16
N VAL A 170 4.24 -8.17 -17.00
CA VAL A 170 4.22 -8.98 -15.78
C VAL A 170 2.84 -9.48 -15.41
N GLY A 171 1.80 -9.07 -16.14
CA GLY A 171 0.41 -9.40 -15.90
C GLY A 171 -0.26 -8.55 -14.80
N LEU A 172 -1.55 -8.74 -14.67
CA LEU A 172 -2.42 -8.03 -13.72
C LEU A 172 -2.23 -8.53 -12.27
N PHE A 173 -2.98 -7.99 -11.32
CA PHE A 173 -2.98 -8.46 -9.93
C PHE A 173 -3.45 -9.92 -9.83
N ASP A 174 -2.85 -10.71 -8.93
CA ASP A 174 -3.26 -12.11 -8.70
C ASP A 174 -4.62 -12.15 -7.99
N GLU A 175 -5.67 -12.53 -8.74
CA GLU A 175 -7.06 -12.57 -8.27
C GLU A 175 -7.30 -13.62 -7.17
N SER A 176 -6.38 -14.57 -7.00
CA SER A 176 -6.43 -15.56 -5.92
C SER A 176 -5.89 -15.02 -4.58
N LEU A 177 -5.32 -13.81 -4.56
CA LEU A 177 -4.77 -13.15 -3.38
C LEU A 177 -5.71 -12.03 -2.90
N LEU A 178 -6.59 -12.32 -1.95
CA LEU A 178 -7.42 -11.29 -1.31
C LEU A 178 -6.60 -10.32 -0.45
N ILE A 179 -5.44 -10.75 0.04
CA ILE A 179 -4.53 -9.95 0.87
C ILE A 179 -3.10 -10.11 0.33
N GLY A 180 -2.38 -9.00 0.13
CA GLY A 180 -0.98 -8.99 -0.30
C GLY A 180 -0.79 -9.08 -1.81
N GLN A 181 -1.86 -8.87 -2.61
CA GLN A 181 -1.80 -8.76 -4.06
C GLN A 181 -0.88 -7.61 -4.51
N ASP A 182 -0.87 -6.51 -3.77
CA ASP A 182 0.02 -5.36 -3.95
C ASP A 182 1.50 -5.73 -3.83
N THR A 183 1.81 -6.47 -2.77
CA THR A 183 3.17 -6.95 -2.53
C THR A 183 3.62 -7.95 -3.60
N GLU A 184 2.75 -8.87 -3.98
CA GLU A 184 3.01 -9.86 -5.02
C GLU A 184 3.25 -9.15 -6.36
N PHE A 185 2.38 -8.22 -6.73
CA PHE A 185 2.51 -7.42 -7.94
C PHE A 185 3.83 -6.63 -7.97
N CYS A 186 4.16 -5.91 -6.90
CA CYS A 186 5.43 -5.18 -6.82
C CYS A 186 6.66 -6.11 -6.92
N LEU A 187 6.58 -7.34 -6.42
CA LEU A 187 7.64 -8.34 -6.61
C LEU A 187 7.78 -8.74 -8.08
N ARG A 188 6.68 -9.00 -8.79
CA ARG A 188 6.72 -9.27 -10.23
C ARG A 188 7.29 -8.08 -11.01
N VAL A 189 6.84 -6.88 -10.71
CA VAL A 189 7.40 -5.66 -11.33
C VAL A 189 8.91 -5.60 -11.10
N ALA A 190 9.39 -5.85 -9.88
CA ALA A 190 10.82 -5.81 -9.55
C ALA A 190 11.67 -6.87 -10.25
N THR A 191 11.09 -7.87 -10.93
CA THR A 191 11.85 -8.84 -11.73
C THR A 191 12.35 -8.28 -13.06
N SER A 192 11.61 -7.34 -13.67
CA SER A 192 11.87 -6.84 -15.02
C SER A 192 11.95 -5.31 -15.09
N TRP A 193 11.30 -4.63 -14.15
CA TRP A 193 11.20 -3.18 -14.08
C TRP A 193 11.80 -2.64 -12.78
N ARG A 194 11.91 -1.32 -12.69
CA ARG A 194 12.39 -0.62 -11.51
C ARG A 194 11.25 0.04 -10.74
N LEU A 195 11.32 -0.08 -9.42
CA LEU A 195 10.47 0.64 -8.47
C LEU A 195 11.16 1.94 -8.11
N CYS A 196 10.49 3.08 -8.27
CA CYS A 196 11.05 4.39 -7.97
C CYS A 196 10.28 5.06 -6.82
N TYR A 197 10.99 5.40 -5.76
CA TYR A 197 10.43 6.15 -4.63
C TYR A 197 10.44 7.66 -4.93
N VAL A 198 9.31 8.31 -4.67
CA VAL A 198 9.17 9.77 -4.68
C VAL A 198 8.88 10.23 -3.24
N PRO A 199 9.74 11.08 -2.66
CA PRO A 199 9.55 11.56 -1.29
C PRO A 199 8.33 12.46 -1.18
N GLY A 200 7.57 12.27 -0.11
CA GLY A 200 6.38 13.02 0.24
C GLY A 200 5.17 12.14 0.48
N ALA A 201 4.36 12.51 1.46
CA ALA A 201 3.12 11.82 1.83
C ALA A 201 1.95 12.49 1.11
N PHE A 202 1.69 12.07 -0.13
CA PHE A 202 0.66 12.64 -1.00
C PHE A 202 -0.64 11.84 -0.98
N THR A 203 -0.69 10.72 -0.26
CA THR A 203 -1.84 9.82 -0.14
C THR A 203 -2.27 9.77 1.32
N PHE A 204 -3.56 9.88 1.56
CA PHE A 204 -4.19 9.72 2.86
C PHE A 204 -4.92 8.38 2.88
N LYS A 205 -4.40 7.46 3.69
CA LYS A 205 -4.98 6.14 3.90
C LYS A 205 -5.87 6.14 5.13
N ARG A 206 -7.13 5.82 4.92
CA ARG A 206 -8.14 5.75 5.98
C ARG A 206 -8.07 4.42 6.70
N ARG A 207 -8.11 4.45 8.06
CA ARG A 207 -8.26 3.24 8.88
C ARG A 207 -9.71 3.09 9.33
N HIS A 208 -10.25 1.91 9.13
CA HIS A 208 -11.57 1.55 9.66
C HIS A 208 -11.62 0.08 10.10
N PRO A 209 -12.53 -0.30 11.04
CA PRO A 209 -12.59 -1.66 11.60
C PRO A 209 -12.87 -2.76 10.56
N GLY A 210 -13.52 -2.42 9.43
CA GLY A 210 -13.87 -3.35 8.36
C GLY A 210 -12.72 -3.68 7.39
N GLN A 211 -11.52 -3.12 7.57
CA GLN A 211 -10.39 -3.41 6.69
C GLN A 211 -9.93 -4.87 6.80
N ILE A 212 -9.76 -5.52 5.66
CA ILE A 212 -9.29 -6.91 5.57
C ILE A 212 -7.91 -7.09 6.23
N THR A 213 -7.08 -6.04 6.19
CA THR A 213 -5.73 -6.02 6.77
C THR A 213 -5.69 -5.57 8.25
N ALA A 214 -6.85 -5.44 8.91
CA ALA A 214 -6.90 -5.04 10.32
C ALA A 214 -6.11 -5.99 11.25
N ARG A 215 -5.90 -7.24 10.82
CA ARG A 215 -5.12 -8.26 11.54
C ARG A 215 -3.97 -8.76 10.68
N LEU A 216 -2.75 -8.55 11.15
CA LEU A 216 -1.54 -8.97 10.42
C LEU A 216 -1.36 -10.49 10.36
N ASP A 217 -1.91 -11.25 11.30
CA ASP A 217 -1.86 -12.72 11.27
C ASP A 217 -2.65 -13.31 10.07
N ALA A 218 -3.69 -12.62 9.60
CA ALA A 218 -4.43 -13.01 8.40
C ALA A 218 -3.60 -12.92 7.10
N VAL A 219 -2.53 -12.13 7.11
CA VAL A 219 -1.61 -11.98 5.96
C VAL A 219 -0.68 -13.19 5.78
N LEU A 220 -0.43 -13.95 6.85
CA LEU A 220 0.62 -14.96 6.91
C LEU A 220 0.51 -16.08 5.84
N PRO A 221 -0.66 -16.69 5.58
CA PRO A 221 -0.78 -17.74 4.57
C PRO A 221 -0.38 -17.26 3.17
N ASN A 222 -0.86 -16.09 2.78
CA ASN A 222 -0.55 -15.49 1.48
C ASN A 222 0.93 -15.07 1.39
N ALA A 223 1.47 -14.49 2.46
CA ALA A 223 2.89 -14.14 2.52
C ALA A 223 3.80 -15.37 2.40
N ALA A 224 3.42 -16.50 3.02
CA ALA A 224 4.15 -17.77 2.89
C ALA A 224 4.08 -18.29 1.44
N ARG A 225 2.88 -18.30 0.81
CA ARG A 225 2.68 -18.70 -0.58
C ARG A 225 3.53 -17.87 -1.54
N VAL A 226 3.45 -16.54 -1.45
CA VAL A 226 4.24 -15.61 -2.26
C VAL A 226 5.73 -15.82 -2.05
N THR A 227 6.19 -16.01 -0.79
CA THR A 227 7.60 -16.27 -0.48
C THR A 227 8.08 -17.55 -1.16
N GLN A 228 7.32 -18.64 -1.06
CA GLN A 228 7.66 -19.90 -1.67
C GLN A 228 7.68 -19.82 -3.20
N GLN A 229 6.67 -19.18 -3.80
CA GLN A 229 6.55 -18.99 -5.24
C GLN A 229 7.78 -18.26 -5.82
N PHE A 230 8.17 -17.13 -5.22
CA PHE A 230 9.32 -16.37 -5.70
C PHE A 230 10.65 -17.08 -5.42
N ALA A 231 10.83 -17.69 -4.24
CA ALA A 231 12.04 -18.45 -3.92
C ALA A 231 12.23 -19.69 -4.80
N SER A 232 11.16 -20.29 -5.32
CA SER A 232 11.27 -21.42 -6.25
C SER A 232 11.67 -20.97 -7.66
N ARG A 233 11.20 -19.81 -8.12
CA ARG A 233 11.45 -19.26 -9.47
C ARG A 233 12.78 -18.51 -9.59
N HIS A 234 13.25 -17.89 -8.49
CA HIS A 234 14.44 -17.04 -8.45
C HIS A 234 15.45 -17.62 -7.47
N SER A 235 16.52 -18.24 -7.99
CA SER A 235 17.53 -18.92 -7.17
C SER A 235 18.20 -18.02 -6.13
N GLU A 236 18.39 -16.74 -6.49
CA GLU A 236 18.97 -15.72 -5.61
C GLU A 236 18.09 -15.34 -4.41
N LEU A 237 16.81 -15.71 -4.43
CA LEU A 237 15.86 -15.44 -3.34
C LEU A 237 15.74 -16.61 -2.36
N ARG A 238 16.20 -17.81 -2.71
CA ARG A 238 16.07 -19.02 -1.86
C ARG A 238 16.66 -18.84 -0.47
N SER A 239 17.88 -18.34 -0.41
CA SER A 239 18.58 -18.08 0.87
C SER A 239 17.95 -16.96 1.68
N LEU A 240 17.13 -16.12 1.06
CA LEU A 240 16.46 -14.96 1.68
C LEU A 240 15.05 -15.28 2.19
N ALA A 241 14.46 -16.42 1.80
CA ALA A 241 13.09 -16.80 2.17
C ALA A 241 12.88 -16.85 3.69
N GLY A 242 13.81 -17.48 4.41
CA GLY A 242 13.78 -17.51 5.88
C GLY A 242 13.84 -16.10 6.48
N ARG A 243 14.72 -15.25 5.96
CA ARG A 243 14.85 -13.85 6.43
C ARG A 243 13.57 -13.05 6.18
N ARG A 244 12.91 -13.20 5.02
CA ARG A 244 11.61 -12.58 4.73
C ARG A 244 10.55 -13.04 5.72
N MET A 245 10.37 -14.35 5.88
CA MET A 245 9.35 -14.91 6.77
C MET A 245 9.62 -14.55 8.24
N GLY A 246 10.88 -14.57 8.68
CA GLY A 246 11.26 -14.15 10.03
C GLY A 246 10.87 -12.70 10.33
N ARG A 247 11.03 -11.78 9.36
CA ARG A 247 10.59 -10.37 9.50
C ARG A 247 9.07 -10.24 9.56
N ILE A 248 8.33 -11.05 8.78
CA ILE A 248 6.87 -11.07 8.81
C ILE A 248 6.38 -11.56 10.18
N HIS A 249 6.92 -12.68 10.67
CA HIS A 249 6.61 -13.18 11.99
C HIS A 249 6.91 -12.17 13.11
N ALA A 250 8.03 -11.43 13.03
CA ALA A 250 8.35 -10.39 14.00
C ALA A 250 7.33 -9.25 14.01
N LYS A 251 6.82 -8.83 12.84
CA LYS A 251 5.73 -7.82 12.75
C LYS A 251 4.42 -8.35 13.36
N ILE A 252 4.04 -9.58 13.04
CA ILE A 252 2.84 -10.23 13.59
C ILE A 252 2.95 -10.37 15.11
N SER A 253 4.14 -10.72 15.62
CA SER A 253 4.38 -10.79 17.07
C SER A 253 4.05 -9.48 17.78
N VAL A 254 4.54 -8.36 17.24
CA VAL A 254 4.25 -7.02 17.79
C VAL A 254 2.76 -6.72 17.73
N ASP A 255 2.09 -7.01 16.62
CA ASP A 255 0.66 -6.79 16.45
C ASP A 255 -0.17 -7.63 17.45
N CYS A 256 0.16 -8.91 17.63
CA CYS A 256 -0.47 -9.78 18.64
C CYS A 256 -0.25 -9.25 20.07
N ALA A 257 0.96 -8.80 20.39
CA ALA A 257 1.27 -8.21 21.70
C ALA A 257 0.43 -6.95 21.97
N MET A 258 0.25 -6.11 20.98
CA MET A 258 -0.57 -4.90 21.06
C MET A 258 -2.05 -5.20 21.31
N ARG A 259 -2.54 -6.35 20.85
CA ARG A 259 -3.90 -6.85 21.12
C ARG A 259 -4.01 -7.63 22.42
N GLY A 260 -2.92 -7.81 23.19
CA GLY A 260 -2.90 -8.62 24.42
C GLY A 260 -2.85 -10.14 24.18
N GLU A 261 -2.62 -10.59 22.94
CA GLU A 261 -2.54 -11.99 22.55
C GLU A 261 -1.13 -12.57 22.81
N TRP A 262 -0.66 -12.52 24.06
CA TRP A 262 0.75 -12.78 24.44
C TRP A 262 1.27 -14.15 24.01
N ARG A 263 0.46 -15.21 24.09
CA ARG A 263 0.87 -16.54 23.66
C ARG A 263 1.16 -16.60 22.17
N LYS A 264 0.33 -15.95 21.34
CA LYS A 264 0.54 -15.85 19.90
C LYS A 264 1.75 -14.96 19.60
N ALA A 265 1.89 -13.84 20.32
CA ALA A 265 3.03 -12.96 20.16
C ALA A 265 4.35 -13.70 20.39
N LEU A 266 4.46 -14.43 21.49
CA LEU A 266 5.64 -15.24 21.80
C LEU A 266 5.89 -16.32 20.76
N HIS A 267 4.86 -17.05 20.34
CA HIS A 267 4.98 -18.05 19.27
C HIS A 267 5.56 -17.46 17.99
N HIS A 268 5.02 -16.35 17.52
CA HIS A 268 5.53 -15.68 16.32
C HIS A 268 6.94 -15.12 16.52
N GLN A 269 7.26 -14.65 17.72
CA GLN A 269 8.59 -14.13 18.03
C GLN A 269 9.68 -15.20 17.98
N LEU A 270 9.40 -16.38 18.54
CA LEU A 270 10.32 -17.53 18.47
C LEU A 270 10.50 -18.03 17.03
N ARG A 271 9.41 -18.04 16.24
CA ARG A 271 9.49 -18.34 14.80
C ARG A 271 10.33 -17.31 14.05
N ALA A 272 10.20 -16.02 14.37
CA ALA A 272 11.00 -14.96 13.76
C ALA A 272 12.51 -15.16 14.00
N ILE A 273 12.91 -15.47 15.23
CA ILE A 273 14.30 -15.72 15.60
C ILE A 273 14.84 -16.97 14.90
N ARG A 274 14.05 -18.07 14.89
CA ARG A 274 14.47 -19.32 14.22
C ARG A 274 14.70 -19.13 12.73
N LEU A 275 13.84 -18.36 12.05
CA LEU A 275 13.91 -18.14 10.60
C LEU A 275 14.91 -17.05 10.20
N ALA A 276 15.20 -16.10 11.08
CA ALA A 276 16.12 -14.99 10.85
C ALA A 276 16.94 -14.66 12.11
N PRO A 277 17.88 -15.54 12.52
CA PRO A 277 18.62 -15.39 13.77
C PRO A 277 19.47 -14.12 13.84
N LEU A 278 19.93 -13.61 12.70
CA LEU A 278 20.70 -12.37 12.62
C LEU A 278 19.82 -11.09 12.57
N TYR A 279 18.50 -11.23 12.62
CA TYR A 279 17.60 -10.07 12.65
C TYR A 279 17.48 -9.53 14.08
N TRP A 280 18.36 -8.60 14.46
CA TRP A 280 18.48 -8.06 15.83
C TRP A 280 17.15 -7.55 16.42
N ARG A 281 16.26 -6.98 15.58
CA ARG A 281 14.93 -6.51 16.04
C ARG A 281 14.06 -7.66 16.58
N ALA A 282 14.24 -8.88 16.09
CA ALA A 282 13.53 -10.01 16.65
C ALA A 282 13.99 -10.31 18.09
N TRP A 283 15.27 -10.19 18.38
CA TRP A 283 15.78 -10.35 19.75
C TRP A 283 15.33 -9.20 20.67
N ALA A 284 15.38 -7.96 20.19
CA ALA A 284 14.89 -6.81 20.94
C ALA A 284 13.39 -6.94 21.29
N ASN A 285 12.56 -7.38 20.34
CA ASN A 285 11.14 -7.63 20.59
C ASN A 285 10.94 -8.78 21.61
N LEU A 286 11.78 -9.83 21.61
CA LEU A 286 11.70 -10.89 22.61
C LEU A 286 11.95 -10.34 24.01
N VAL A 287 12.99 -9.52 24.18
CA VAL A 287 13.28 -8.86 25.45
C VAL A 287 12.09 -8.02 25.92
N LEU A 288 11.47 -7.24 25.02
CA LEU A 288 10.29 -6.46 25.33
C LEU A 288 9.09 -7.34 25.75
N LEU A 289 8.85 -8.47 25.08
CA LEU A 289 7.77 -9.39 25.39
C LEU A 289 7.95 -10.06 26.77
N LEU A 290 9.17 -10.23 27.24
CA LEU A 290 9.52 -10.81 28.55
C LEU A 290 9.54 -9.75 29.67
N ALA A 291 9.49 -8.46 29.34
CA ALA A 291 9.45 -7.39 30.31
C ALA A 291 8.05 -7.25 30.94
N PRO A 292 7.93 -6.69 32.18
CA PRO A 292 6.64 -6.42 32.80
C PRO A 292 5.72 -5.58 31.90
N ALA A 293 4.42 -5.84 31.93
CA ALA A 293 3.41 -5.16 31.11
C ALA A 293 3.46 -3.62 31.28
N SER A 294 3.86 -3.14 32.46
CA SER A 294 4.08 -1.71 32.75
C SER A 294 5.19 -1.06 31.90
N VAL A 295 6.15 -1.85 31.42
CA VAL A 295 7.25 -1.39 30.56
C VAL A 295 6.89 -1.59 29.08
N VAL A 296 6.26 -2.72 28.76
CA VAL A 296 5.96 -3.13 27.39
C VAL A 296 5.00 -2.17 26.71
N ARG A 297 3.91 -1.82 27.39
CA ARG A 297 2.85 -0.98 26.84
C ARG A 297 3.33 0.43 26.48
N PRO A 298 4.02 1.16 27.37
CA PRO A 298 4.59 2.46 27.02
C PRO A 298 5.63 2.41 25.92
N CYS A 299 6.48 1.37 25.87
CA CYS A 299 7.48 1.22 24.79
C CYS A 299 6.82 1.02 23.43
N TYR A 300 5.78 0.17 23.31
CA TYR A 300 5.06 0.00 22.07
C TYR A 300 4.23 1.23 21.69
N GLU A 301 3.64 1.93 22.65
CA GLU A 301 2.96 3.19 22.41
C GLU A 301 3.93 4.30 21.98
N ALA A 302 5.14 4.35 22.54
CA ALA A 302 6.18 5.29 22.12
C ALA A 302 6.65 5.02 20.67
N ILE A 303 6.74 3.76 20.26
CA ILE A 303 7.02 3.39 18.86
C ILE A 303 5.87 3.81 17.93
N LYS A 304 4.64 3.88 18.43
CA LYS A 304 3.45 4.36 17.71
C LYS A 304 3.25 5.87 17.75
N ARG A 305 3.88 6.61 18.68
CA ARG A 305 3.68 8.07 18.77
C ARG A 305 4.11 8.74 17.47
N PRO A 306 3.26 9.58 16.88
CA PRO A 306 3.64 10.37 15.73
C PRO A 306 4.75 11.35 16.13
N TRP A 307 5.67 11.57 15.20
CA TRP A 307 6.66 12.65 15.31
C TRP A 307 5.94 14.00 15.16
N HIS A 308 5.40 14.55 16.25
CA HIS A 308 4.76 15.87 16.27
C HIS A 308 5.72 17.04 15.96
N ALA A 309 7.03 16.79 15.99
CA ALA A 309 8.05 17.82 15.76
C ALA A 309 8.21 18.29 14.31
N LEU A 310 7.66 17.58 13.30
CA LEU A 310 7.76 17.98 11.89
C LEU A 310 6.58 18.84 11.38
N ARG A 311 5.58 19.09 12.21
CA ARG A 311 4.38 19.84 11.82
C ARG A 311 4.62 21.35 11.62
N GLN A 312 5.65 21.92 12.23
CA GLN A 312 5.91 23.38 12.15
C GLN A 312 6.68 23.82 10.89
N SER A 313 7.37 22.92 10.18
CA SER A 313 8.15 23.28 9.00
C SER A 313 7.38 23.23 7.67
N TRP A 314 6.13 22.77 7.66
CA TRP A 314 5.32 22.64 6.43
C TRP A 314 4.38 23.81 6.17
N HIS A 315 4.16 24.70 7.18
CA HIS A 315 3.35 25.91 7.02
C HIS A 315 4.18 27.19 6.74
N SER A 316 5.51 27.11 6.84
CA SER A 316 6.40 28.17 6.39
C SER A 316 6.96 27.82 5.02
N GLY A 317 6.19 28.06 3.98
CA GLY A 317 6.72 28.22 2.63
C GLY A 317 7.70 29.39 2.64
N PRO A 318 8.77 29.39 1.80
CA PRO A 318 9.64 30.53 1.71
C PRO A 318 8.81 31.73 1.24
N SER A 319 8.67 32.71 2.13
CA SER A 319 8.23 34.06 1.80
C SER A 319 9.31 34.70 0.93
N SER A 320 8.90 35.24 -0.20
CA SER A 320 9.59 36.03 -1.22
C SER A 320 10.43 35.29 -2.22
#